data_bacc5013eb4c29664c9efde606cfe3ce
#
_entry.id   bacc5013eb4c29664c9efde606cfe3ce
#
_cell.length_a   1.000
_cell.length_b   1.000
_cell.length_c   1.000
_cell.angle_alpha   90.00
_cell.angle_beta   90.00
_cell.angle_gamma   90.00
#
_symmetry.space_group_name_H-M   'P 1'
#
loop_
_entity.id
_entity.type
_entity.pdbx_description
1 polymer ?
#
loop_
_entity_poly.entity_id
_entity_poly.type
_entity_poly.pdbx_seq_one_letter_code
_entity_poly.pdbx_strand_id
1 'polypeptide(L)'
;MKRDRIFALASLGLTILVLALPTGFEGSAGITGKAERVRGRIVEVNNEKLKIIGPVKQGEQQLEVEIRSGRFRGQVFPSSNNMMGKIELDKIFREGDMTLTVLSLNDAGEVSHAQVMDHYRTGKTVFLCLLFFTFIILIMGWMGVKIVVSFVFTAVMLIRLLFPAMLRGWDPIFATVILVTALTAVIVFLVGGLTRRGFTAFAGSMAGVLATSLLAWGFTLWFKIHGAVRPFAEMLLYAGYEHLNLAHLFISGIFLASSGAMMDLSMDIASAMDEIKRQNPTVSRAALVKSGFSVARHVAGTMSTTLLLAYSAEYTAMIMTFIAQGVPLENIINMVWVSSEVVHTLVGCFGLVLVAPLTVFAGGIILGKREAGLPPSAI
;
A
#
# COMPACT_ATOMS: atom_id res chain seq x y z
N MET A 1 2.09 4.51 -30.02
CA MET A 1 2.09 3.04 -29.91
C MET A 1 3.47 2.42 -29.69
N LYS A 2 4.52 2.64 -30.51
CA LYS A 2 5.84 2.02 -30.27
C LYS A 2 6.51 2.49 -28.97
N ARG A 3 6.52 3.80 -28.68
CA ARG A 3 7.12 4.37 -27.43
C ARG A 3 6.43 3.88 -26.17
N ASP A 4 5.10 3.73 -26.17
CA ASP A 4 4.35 3.24 -25.00
C ASP A 4 4.63 1.76 -24.71
N ARG A 5 4.82 0.94 -25.75
CA ARG A 5 5.21 -0.47 -25.59
C ARG A 5 6.64 -0.59 -25.04
N ILE A 6 7.57 0.25 -25.52
CA ILE A 6 8.95 0.27 -25.02
C ILE A 6 8.96 0.66 -23.53
N PHE A 7 8.18 1.67 -23.14
CA PHE A 7 8.12 2.11 -21.74
C PHE A 7 7.49 1.05 -20.83
N ALA A 8 6.42 0.36 -21.30
CA ALA A 8 5.83 -0.76 -20.56
C ALA A 8 6.82 -1.92 -20.39
N LEU A 9 7.58 -2.27 -21.45
CA LEU A 9 8.61 -3.29 -21.37
C LEU A 9 9.78 -2.89 -20.47
N ALA A 10 10.18 -1.62 -20.49
CA ALA A 10 11.21 -1.10 -19.59
C ALA A 10 10.76 -1.14 -18.11
N SER A 11 9.51 -0.77 -17.85
CA SER A 11 8.91 -0.86 -16.49
C SER A 11 8.83 -2.32 -16.01
N LEU A 12 8.45 -3.24 -16.90
CA LEU A 12 8.44 -4.67 -16.58
C LEU A 12 9.85 -5.21 -16.34
N GLY A 13 10.82 -4.82 -17.17
CA GLY A 13 12.23 -5.18 -16.98
C GLY A 13 12.79 -4.67 -15.65
N LEU A 14 12.47 -3.43 -15.28
CA LEU A 14 12.84 -2.87 -13.98
C LEU A 14 12.18 -3.63 -12.83
N THR A 15 10.91 -4.02 -12.97
CA THR A 15 10.21 -4.84 -11.97
C THR A 15 10.90 -6.18 -11.75
N ILE A 16 11.27 -6.87 -12.84
CA ILE A 16 11.99 -8.14 -12.78
C ILE A 16 13.37 -7.96 -12.14
N LEU A 17 14.09 -6.90 -12.50
CA LEU A 17 15.38 -6.57 -11.91
C LEU A 17 15.28 -6.37 -10.40
N VAL A 18 14.29 -5.57 -9.94
CA VAL A 18 14.07 -5.31 -8.51
C VAL A 18 13.63 -6.58 -7.78
N LEU A 19 12.83 -7.45 -8.41
CA LEU A 19 12.45 -8.75 -7.84
C LEU A 19 13.66 -9.66 -7.63
N ALA A 20 14.66 -9.60 -8.50
CA ALA A 20 15.89 -10.39 -8.40
C ALA A 20 16.86 -9.88 -7.32
N LEU A 21 16.69 -8.64 -6.83
CA LEU A 21 17.54 -8.10 -5.78
C LEU A 21 17.25 -8.78 -4.44
N PRO A 22 18.29 -9.27 -3.71
CA PRO A 22 18.10 -9.84 -2.39
C PRO A 22 17.68 -8.73 -1.41
N THR A 23 16.65 -8.95 -0.62
CA THR A 23 16.24 -7.99 0.41
C THR A 23 17.16 -7.97 1.62
N GLY A 24 17.92 -9.06 1.84
CA GLY A 24 18.75 -9.26 3.03
C GLY A 24 17.97 -9.65 4.28
N PHE A 25 16.64 -9.74 4.19
CA PHE A 25 15.75 -10.19 5.26
C PHE A 25 15.17 -11.59 4.98
N GLU A 26 15.58 -12.21 3.89
CA GLU A 26 15.20 -13.56 3.50
C GLU A 26 15.86 -14.57 4.43
N GLY A 27 15.08 -15.19 5.30
CA GLY A 27 15.59 -16.22 6.23
C GLY A 27 16.02 -15.75 7.61
N SER A 28 15.95 -14.45 7.93
CA SER A 28 16.32 -13.90 9.23
C SER A 28 15.29 -14.11 10.35
N ALA A 29 14.19 -14.83 10.09
CA ALA A 29 13.29 -15.25 11.17
C ALA A 29 14.03 -16.28 12.03
N GLY A 30 14.71 -15.83 13.09
CA GLY A 30 15.25 -16.45 14.29
C GLY A 30 15.24 -17.95 14.54
N ILE A 31 15.03 -18.76 13.54
CA ILE A 31 15.13 -20.20 13.61
C ILE A 31 16.57 -20.56 13.28
N THR A 32 17.37 -20.67 14.31
CA THR A 32 18.71 -21.28 14.28
C THR A 32 18.53 -22.76 13.88
N GLY A 33 18.51 -23.02 12.58
CA GLY A 33 18.35 -24.38 12.06
C GLY A 33 17.83 -24.40 10.63
N LYS A 34 17.99 -25.51 9.96
CA LYS A 34 17.42 -25.77 8.63
C LYS A 34 15.90 -25.93 8.78
N ALA A 35 15.12 -24.93 8.37
CA ALA A 35 13.66 -24.99 8.42
C ALA A 35 13.07 -25.07 7.01
N GLU A 36 12.14 -25.99 6.79
CA GLU A 36 11.41 -26.15 5.53
C GLU A 36 9.94 -25.74 5.71
N ARG A 37 9.46 -24.80 4.87
CA ARG A 37 8.06 -24.36 4.85
C ARG A 37 7.29 -25.19 3.85
N VAL A 38 6.29 -25.94 4.33
CA VAL A 38 5.52 -26.90 3.54
C VAL A 38 4.01 -26.68 3.71
N ARG A 39 3.25 -27.21 2.76
CA ARG A 39 1.79 -27.30 2.91
C ARG A 39 1.48 -28.55 3.73
N GLY A 40 0.69 -28.38 4.79
CA GLY A 40 0.14 -29.45 5.59
C GLY A 40 -1.37 -29.54 5.43
N ARG A 41 -1.94 -30.68 5.82
CA ARG A 41 -3.38 -30.89 6.02
C ARG A 41 -3.58 -31.44 7.42
N ILE A 42 -4.48 -30.85 8.17
CA ILE A 42 -4.85 -31.35 9.49
C ILE A 42 -5.61 -32.69 9.32
N VAL A 43 -5.12 -33.73 9.94
CA VAL A 43 -5.72 -35.06 9.93
C VAL A 43 -6.54 -35.28 11.18
N GLU A 44 -6.02 -34.87 12.34
CA GLU A 44 -6.67 -35.08 13.64
C GLU A 44 -6.50 -33.81 14.50
N VAL A 45 -7.51 -33.51 15.31
CA VAL A 45 -7.57 -32.38 16.22
C VAL A 45 -8.03 -32.82 17.58
N ASN A 46 -7.21 -32.64 18.62
CA ASN A 46 -7.61 -32.81 20.00
C ASN A 46 -7.71 -31.45 20.70
N ASN A 47 -8.90 -31.15 21.23
CA ASN A 47 -9.25 -29.88 21.89
C ASN A 47 -9.43 -30.03 23.40
N GLU A 48 -9.06 -31.15 24.02
CA GLU A 48 -9.28 -31.39 25.46
C GLU A 48 -8.63 -30.33 26.35
N LYS A 49 -7.50 -29.78 25.92
CA LYS A 49 -6.77 -28.75 26.67
C LYS A 49 -7.25 -27.32 26.39
N LEU A 50 -8.28 -27.15 25.54
CA LEU A 50 -8.86 -25.84 25.28
C LEU A 50 -9.90 -25.47 26.34
N LYS A 51 -9.75 -24.27 26.90
CA LYS A 51 -10.75 -23.66 27.78
C LYS A 51 -11.50 -22.59 27.00
N ILE A 52 -12.84 -22.62 27.09
CA ILE A 52 -13.71 -21.60 26.49
C ILE A 52 -14.09 -20.62 27.60
N ILE A 53 -13.70 -19.35 27.43
CA ILE A 53 -13.98 -18.26 28.36
C ILE A 53 -14.76 -17.19 27.60
N GLY A 54 -16.08 -17.23 27.68
CA GLY A 54 -16.95 -16.37 26.86
C GLY A 54 -16.72 -16.58 25.35
N PRO A 55 -16.42 -15.53 24.57
CA PRO A 55 -16.15 -15.65 23.14
C PRO A 55 -14.73 -16.14 22.81
N VAL A 56 -13.88 -16.28 23.82
CA VAL A 56 -12.44 -16.53 23.68
C VAL A 56 -12.11 -17.99 23.98
N LYS A 57 -11.18 -18.55 23.23
CA LYS A 57 -10.61 -19.88 23.49
C LYS A 57 -9.15 -19.71 23.89
N GLN A 58 -8.75 -20.38 24.95
CA GLN A 58 -7.40 -20.31 25.50
C GLN A 58 -6.89 -21.71 25.81
N GLY A 59 -5.61 -21.96 25.60
CA GLY A 59 -4.97 -23.25 25.85
C GLY A 59 -4.28 -23.82 24.64
N GLU A 60 -4.04 -25.11 24.64
CA GLU A 60 -3.33 -25.83 23.58
C GLU A 60 -4.29 -26.72 22.78
N GLN A 61 -4.26 -26.55 21.46
CA GLN A 61 -4.90 -27.44 20.51
C GLN A 61 -3.82 -28.41 19.98
N GLN A 62 -3.97 -29.68 20.23
CA GLN A 62 -3.05 -30.71 19.72
C GLN A 62 -3.52 -31.14 18.32
N LEU A 63 -2.58 -31.25 17.37
CA LEU A 63 -2.85 -31.44 15.97
C LEU A 63 -1.98 -32.58 15.41
N GLU A 64 -2.54 -33.35 14.49
CA GLU A 64 -1.75 -34.18 13.59
C GLU A 64 -1.81 -33.61 12.18
N VAL A 65 -0.63 -33.43 11.56
CA VAL A 65 -0.48 -32.72 10.29
C VAL A 65 0.18 -33.64 9.26
N GLU A 66 -0.57 -34.00 8.23
CA GLU A 66 -0.06 -34.69 7.05
C GLU A 66 0.59 -33.69 6.10
N ILE A 67 1.84 -33.90 5.74
CA ILE A 67 2.58 -33.00 4.82
C ILE A 67 2.12 -33.26 3.37
N ARG A 68 1.73 -32.21 2.66
CA ARG A 68 1.22 -32.26 1.29
C ARG A 68 2.19 -31.75 0.23
N SER A 69 3.35 -31.17 0.62
CA SER A 69 4.36 -30.71 -0.32
C SER A 69 5.78 -30.90 0.23
N GLY A 70 6.80 -30.80 -0.62
CA GLY A 70 8.19 -30.96 -0.23
C GLY A 70 8.61 -32.43 -0.13
N ARG A 71 9.82 -32.67 0.42
CA ARG A 71 10.44 -34.00 0.51
C ARG A 71 9.77 -34.96 1.51
N PHE A 72 9.04 -34.40 2.48
CA PHE A 72 8.32 -35.17 3.52
C PHE A 72 6.86 -35.43 3.17
N ARG A 73 6.47 -35.30 1.92
CA ARG A 73 5.08 -35.49 1.47
C ARG A 73 4.54 -36.89 1.86
N GLY A 74 3.34 -36.87 2.44
CA GLY A 74 2.64 -38.08 2.89
C GLY A 74 2.97 -38.51 4.32
N GLN A 75 3.95 -37.90 4.98
CA GLN A 75 4.26 -38.18 6.37
C GLN A 75 3.35 -37.35 7.29
N VAL A 76 3.03 -37.89 8.44
CA VAL A 76 2.21 -37.25 9.49
C VAL A 76 3.11 -36.90 10.68
N PHE A 77 2.99 -35.68 11.17
CA PHE A 77 3.76 -35.19 12.31
C PHE A 77 2.82 -34.59 13.36
N PRO A 78 3.14 -34.79 14.64
CA PRO A 78 2.45 -34.09 15.72
C PRO A 78 2.83 -32.63 15.72
N SER A 79 1.85 -31.76 16.01
CA SER A 79 2.03 -30.31 16.13
C SER A 79 1.14 -29.76 17.23
N SER A 80 1.40 -28.57 17.68
CA SER A 80 0.55 -27.87 18.64
C SER A 80 0.25 -26.44 18.18
N ASN A 81 -0.93 -25.96 18.57
CA ASN A 81 -1.36 -24.60 18.36
C ASN A 81 -1.75 -23.98 19.70
N ASN A 82 -0.92 -23.07 20.18
CA ASN A 82 -1.13 -22.37 21.45
C ASN A 82 -2.00 -21.13 21.26
N MET A 83 -3.14 -21.12 21.92
CA MET A 83 -4.11 -20.03 21.90
C MET A 83 -4.00 -19.20 23.17
N MET A 84 -3.73 -17.90 23.01
CA MET A 84 -3.51 -16.96 24.11
C MET A 84 -4.79 -16.26 24.57
N GLY A 85 -5.91 -16.46 23.88
CA GLY A 85 -7.15 -15.76 24.16
C GLY A 85 -7.28 -14.43 23.41
N LYS A 86 -6.45 -14.21 22.41
CA LYS A 86 -6.51 -13.02 21.54
C LYS A 86 -7.11 -13.41 20.19
N ILE A 87 -8.40 -13.15 19.98
CA ILE A 87 -9.13 -13.51 18.74
C ILE A 87 -8.41 -12.99 17.48
N GLU A 88 -7.75 -11.86 17.57
CA GLU A 88 -6.98 -11.25 16.47
C GLU A 88 -5.77 -12.10 16.04
N LEU A 89 -5.12 -12.78 16.98
CA LEU A 89 -3.89 -13.54 16.75
C LEU A 89 -4.12 -15.05 16.75
N ASP A 90 -5.10 -15.51 17.53
CA ASP A 90 -5.37 -16.93 17.70
C ASP A 90 -6.06 -17.53 16.47
N LYS A 91 -5.66 -18.73 16.14
CA LYS A 91 -6.17 -19.50 14.99
C LYS A 91 -6.73 -20.79 15.52
N ILE A 92 -7.86 -21.21 14.98
CA ILE A 92 -8.50 -22.48 15.33
C ILE A 92 -8.48 -23.36 14.10
N PHE A 93 -7.87 -24.54 14.23
CA PHE A 93 -7.80 -25.52 13.16
C PHE A 93 -8.87 -26.58 13.33
N ARG A 94 -9.34 -27.12 12.21
CA ARG A 94 -10.27 -28.23 12.11
C ARG A 94 -9.69 -29.32 11.22
N GLU A 95 -10.17 -30.53 11.38
CA GLU A 95 -9.83 -31.64 10.47
C GLU A 95 -10.13 -31.25 9.02
N GLY A 96 -9.18 -31.56 8.13
CA GLY A 96 -9.25 -31.21 6.72
C GLY A 96 -8.67 -29.83 6.35
N ASP A 97 -8.38 -28.97 7.31
CA ASP A 97 -7.81 -27.65 7.04
C ASP A 97 -6.43 -27.75 6.40
N MET A 98 -6.22 -26.94 5.35
CA MET A 98 -4.91 -26.78 4.73
C MET A 98 -4.11 -25.72 5.47
N THR A 99 -2.89 -26.05 5.84
CA THR A 99 -2.03 -25.21 6.70
C THR A 99 -0.69 -24.90 6.05
N LEU A 100 -0.11 -23.79 6.46
CA LEU A 100 1.31 -23.51 6.32
C LEU A 100 2.01 -24.09 7.53
N THR A 101 2.85 -25.10 7.32
CA THR A 101 3.58 -25.81 8.37
C THR A 101 5.07 -25.56 8.19
N VAL A 102 5.77 -25.31 9.30
CA VAL A 102 7.22 -25.19 9.34
C VAL A 102 7.79 -26.44 9.97
N LEU A 103 8.66 -27.12 9.24
CA LEU A 103 9.41 -28.29 9.69
C LEU A 103 10.81 -27.83 10.11
N SER A 104 11.13 -27.98 11.38
CA SER A 104 12.49 -27.79 11.88
C SER A 104 13.26 -29.07 11.71
N LEU A 105 14.46 -28.97 11.12
CA LEU A 105 15.27 -30.13 10.79
C LEU A 105 16.48 -30.19 11.71
N ASN A 106 16.84 -31.41 12.14
CA ASN A 106 18.10 -31.67 12.84
C ASN A 106 19.29 -31.65 11.86
N ASP A 107 20.51 -31.79 12.37
CA ASP A 107 21.73 -31.83 11.54
C ASP A 107 21.77 -33.01 10.58
N ALA A 108 21.07 -34.11 10.89
CA ALA A 108 20.90 -35.26 10.01
C ALA A 108 19.87 -35.01 8.90
N GLY A 109 19.15 -33.88 8.94
CA GLY A 109 18.14 -33.52 7.96
C GLY A 109 16.77 -34.20 8.19
N GLU A 110 16.53 -34.75 9.37
CA GLU A 110 15.26 -35.32 9.79
C GLU A 110 14.41 -34.27 10.49
N VAL A 111 13.09 -34.44 10.48
CA VAL A 111 12.17 -33.51 11.14
C VAL A 111 12.24 -33.69 12.65
N SER A 112 12.75 -32.67 13.33
CA SER A 112 12.77 -32.63 14.80
C SER A 112 11.46 -32.11 15.41
N HIS A 113 10.80 -31.16 14.71
CA HIS A 113 9.57 -30.53 15.14
C HIS A 113 8.77 -30.02 13.95
N ALA A 114 7.46 -30.20 13.99
CA ALA A 114 6.53 -29.62 13.03
C ALA A 114 5.63 -28.60 13.73
N GLN A 115 5.61 -27.37 13.24
CA GLN A 115 4.77 -26.31 13.79
C GLN A 115 3.80 -25.80 12.75
N VAL A 116 2.51 -25.85 13.04
CA VAL A 116 1.47 -25.22 12.24
C VAL A 116 1.47 -23.73 12.51
N MET A 117 1.74 -22.93 11.47
CA MET A 117 1.82 -21.47 11.57
C MET A 117 0.49 -20.78 11.32
N ASP A 118 -0.20 -21.15 10.24
CA ASP A 118 -1.46 -20.53 9.83
C ASP A 118 -2.22 -21.40 8.81
N HIS A 119 -3.46 -21.01 8.48
CA HIS A 119 -4.17 -21.56 7.33
C HIS A 119 -3.43 -21.24 6.03
N TYR A 120 -3.37 -22.19 5.11
CA TYR A 120 -2.72 -21.98 3.81
C TYR A 120 -3.62 -21.15 2.89
N ARG A 121 -3.35 -19.86 2.78
CA ARG A 121 -4.13 -18.91 1.97
C ARG A 121 -3.48 -18.56 0.64
N THR A 122 -2.19 -18.87 0.44
CA THR A 122 -1.42 -18.46 -0.74
C THR A 122 -2.10 -18.80 -2.06
N GLY A 123 -2.63 -20.04 -2.21
CA GLY A 123 -3.32 -20.42 -3.43
C GLY A 123 -4.58 -19.60 -3.71
N LYS A 124 -5.36 -19.30 -2.65
CA LYS A 124 -6.57 -18.46 -2.75
C LYS A 124 -6.21 -17.02 -3.11
N THR A 125 -5.14 -16.49 -2.52
CA THR A 125 -4.64 -15.13 -2.80
C THR A 125 -4.16 -15.01 -4.25
N VAL A 126 -3.37 -15.97 -4.73
CA VAL A 126 -2.91 -16.00 -6.12
C VAL A 126 -4.09 -16.10 -7.09
N PHE A 127 -5.06 -16.97 -6.80
CA PHE A 127 -6.27 -17.08 -7.63
C PHE A 127 -7.04 -15.75 -7.70
N LEU A 128 -7.23 -15.07 -6.56
CA LEU A 128 -7.91 -13.77 -6.52
C LEU A 128 -7.16 -12.70 -7.33
N CYS A 129 -5.83 -12.64 -7.19
CA CYS A 129 -5.00 -11.72 -7.98
C CYS A 129 -5.09 -12.00 -9.49
N LEU A 130 -5.01 -13.27 -9.89
CA LEU A 130 -5.13 -13.67 -11.30
C LEU A 130 -6.52 -13.35 -11.85
N LEU A 131 -7.58 -13.62 -11.08
CA LEU A 131 -8.95 -13.28 -11.46
C LEU A 131 -9.10 -11.77 -11.68
N PHE A 132 -8.61 -10.94 -10.76
CA PHE A 132 -8.65 -9.49 -10.85
C PHE A 132 -7.86 -8.97 -12.06
N PHE A 133 -6.64 -9.46 -12.28
CA PHE A 133 -5.81 -9.04 -13.42
C PHE A 133 -6.44 -9.46 -14.75
N THR A 134 -6.99 -10.66 -14.84
CA THR A 134 -7.69 -11.13 -16.02
C THR A 134 -8.90 -10.24 -16.32
N PHE A 135 -9.68 -9.88 -15.30
CA PHE A 135 -10.86 -9.04 -15.44
C PHE A 135 -10.49 -7.63 -15.95
N ILE A 136 -9.45 -7.01 -15.41
CA ILE A 136 -8.94 -5.71 -15.88
C ILE A 136 -8.50 -5.79 -17.35
N ILE A 137 -7.75 -6.83 -17.73
CA ILE A 137 -7.24 -6.99 -19.11
C ILE A 137 -8.39 -7.21 -20.07
N LEU A 138 -9.39 -8.02 -19.71
CA LEU A 138 -10.56 -8.29 -20.55
C LEU A 138 -11.39 -7.03 -20.82
N ILE A 139 -11.60 -6.20 -19.79
CA ILE A 139 -12.42 -4.98 -19.94
C ILE A 139 -11.64 -3.86 -20.61
N MET A 140 -10.38 -3.64 -20.24
CA MET A 140 -9.60 -2.47 -20.65
C MET A 140 -8.58 -2.76 -21.75
N GLY A 141 -8.46 -4.01 -22.20
CA GLY A 141 -7.53 -4.40 -23.27
C GLY A 141 -6.08 -4.01 -22.98
N TRP A 142 -5.41 -3.35 -23.92
CA TRP A 142 -4.01 -2.92 -23.77
C TRP A 142 -3.80 -1.95 -22.59
N MET A 143 -4.78 -1.12 -22.27
CA MET A 143 -4.72 -0.24 -21.09
C MET A 143 -4.70 -1.08 -19.80
N GLY A 144 -5.50 -2.15 -19.75
CA GLY A 144 -5.49 -3.10 -18.63
C GLY A 144 -4.13 -3.73 -18.38
N VAL A 145 -3.39 -4.08 -19.44
CA VAL A 145 -2.02 -4.59 -19.31
C VAL A 145 -1.11 -3.55 -18.63
N LYS A 146 -1.19 -2.28 -19.01
CA LYS A 146 -0.42 -1.20 -18.39
C LYS A 146 -0.76 -1.03 -16.90
N ILE A 147 -2.05 -1.12 -16.56
CA ILE A 147 -2.52 -1.04 -15.17
C ILE A 147 -1.97 -2.20 -14.34
N VAL A 148 -2.01 -3.42 -14.85
CA VAL A 148 -1.46 -4.60 -14.16
C VAL A 148 0.05 -4.45 -13.96
N VAL A 149 0.79 -3.99 -14.97
CA VAL A 149 2.24 -3.73 -14.84
C VAL A 149 2.51 -2.68 -13.77
N SER A 150 1.75 -1.57 -13.74
CA SER A 150 1.88 -0.53 -12.72
C SER A 150 1.59 -1.06 -11.32
N PHE A 151 0.56 -1.89 -11.18
CA PHE A 151 0.17 -2.48 -9.90
C PHE A 151 1.26 -3.41 -9.36
N VAL A 152 1.75 -4.33 -10.19
CA VAL A 152 2.84 -5.25 -9.81
C VAL A 152 4.12 -4.48 -9.51
N PHE A 153 4.46 -3.48 -10.33
CA PHE A 153 5.60 -2.60 -10.11
C PHE A 153 5.52 -1.92 -8.74
N THR A 154 4.37 -1.32 -8.41
CA THR A 154 4.16 -0.65 -7.12
C THR A 154 4.35 -1.62 -5.95
N ALA A 155 3.71 -2.80 -6.00
CA ALA A 155 3.83 -3.81 -4.94
C ALA A 155 5.28 -4.27 -4.75
N VAL A 156 6.00 -4.52 -5.85
CA VAL A 156 7.41 -4.92 -5.81
C VAL A 156 8.29 -3.83 -5.22
N MET A 157 8.10 -2.58 -5.63
CA MET A 157 8.86 -1.43 -5.13
C MET A 157 8.65 -1.21 -3.64
N LEU A 158 7.43 -1.34 -3.14
CA LEU A 158 7.13 -1.25 -1.71
C LEU A 158 7.84 -2.36 -0.92
N ILE A 159 7.67 -3.61 -1.35
CA ILE A 159 8.13 -4.78 -0.59
C ILE A 159 9.66 -4.97 -0.69
N ARG A 160 10.24 -4.73 -1.88
CA ARG A 160 11.66 -5.01 -2.14
C ARG A 160 12.59 -3.83 -1.93
N LEU A 161 12.08 -2.60 -1.99
CA LEU A 161 12.92 -1.41 -1.84
C LEU A 161 12.54 -0.58 -0.60
N LEU A 162 11.29 -0.13 -0.48
CA LEU A 162 10.91 0.80 0.57
C LEU A 162 11.07 0.20 1.96
N PHE A 163 10.39 -0.93 2.22
CA PHE A 163 10.40 -1.53 3.54
C PHE A 163 11.81 -1.99 3.96
N PRO A 164 12.60 -2.68 3.11
CA PRO A 164 13.97 -3.00 3.43
C PRO A 164 14.88 -1.77 3.62
N ALA A 165 14.69 -0.68 2.88
CA ALA A 165 15.48 0.53 3.05
C ALA A 165 15.23 1.15 4.42
N MET A 166 13.96 1.27 4.85
CA MET A 166 13.60 1.76 6.17
C MET A 166 14.18 0.87 7.29
N LEU A 167 14.08 -0.44 7.16
CA LEU A 167 14.63 -1.39 8.13
C LEU A 167 16.17 -1.35 8.21
N ARG A 168 16.86 -0.92 7.13
CA ARG A 168 18.32 -0.69 7.11
C ARG A 168 18.75 0.66 7.65
N GLY A 169 17.79 1.47 8.17
CA GLY A 169 18.09 2.74 8.82
C GLY A 169 17.95 3.97 7.90
N TRP A 170 17.39 3.83 6.70
CA TRP A 170 17.03 5.01 5.92
C TRP A 170 15.86 5.73 6.60
N ASP A 171 15.94 7.05 6.62
CA ASP A 171 14.83 7.86 7.14
C ASP A 171 13.54 7.59 6.35
N PRO A 172 12.41 7.24 7.03
CA PRO A 172 11.17 6.88 6.36
C PRO A 172 10.62 7.96 5.43
N ILE A 173 10.74 9.23 5.79
CA ILE A 173 10.23 10.35 4.97
C ILE A 173 11.00 10.41 3.64
N PHE A 174 12.34 10.44 3.70
CA PHE A 174 13.17 10.51 2.50
C PHE A 174 13.02 9.27 1.61
N ALA A 175 13.05 8.08 2.20
CA ALA A 175 12.86 6.84 1.46
C ALA A 175 11.51 6.82 0.72
N THR A 176 10.44 7.27 1.39
CA THR A 176 9.10 7.30 0.80
C THR A 176 8.97 8.38 -0.28
N VAL A 177 9.53 9.58 -0.09
CA VAL A 177 9.50 10.63 -1.11
C VAL A 177 10.20 10.17 -2.39
N ILE A 178 11.37 9.54 -2.27
CA ILE A 178 12.10 8.97 -3.42
C ILE A 178 11.25 7.92 -4.13
N LEU A 179 10.68 6.99 -3.36
CA LEU A 179 9.86 5.94 -3.92
C LEU A 179 8.60 6.49 -4.60
N VAL A 180 7.83 7.36 -3.92
CA VAL A 180 6.62 7.96 -4.48
C VAL A 180 6.94 8.75 -5.74
N THR A 181 8.10 9.43 -5.80
CA THR A 181 8.56 10.09 -7.04
C THR A 181 8.74 9.09 -8.17
N ALA A 182 9.41 7.97 -7.91
CA ALA A 182 9.61 6.92 -8.90
C ALA A 182 8.28 6.27 -9.33
N LEU A 183 7.41 5.94 -8.37
CA LEU A 183 6.08 5.38 -8.65
C LEU A 183 5.23 6.35 -9.48
N THR A 184 5.16 7.62 -9.08
CA THR A 184 4.42 8.66 -9.81
C THR A 184 4.95 8.81 -11.23
N ALA A 185 6.27 8.82 -11.42
CA ALA A 185 6.85 8.90 -12.76
C ALA A 185 6.43 7.70 -13.62
N VAL A 186 6.58 6.47 -13.10
CA VAL A 186 6.24 5.26 -13.85
C VAL A 186 4.75 5.21 -14.17
N ILE A 187 3.87 5.41 -13.19
CA ILE A 187 2.42 5.31 -13.35
C ILE A 187 1.92 6.39 -14.32
N VAL A 188 2.27 7.66 -14.06
CA VAL A 188 1.80 8.79 -14.87
C VAL A 188 2.30 8.69 -16.30
N PHE A 189 3.57 8.33 -16.53
CA PHE A 189 4.10 8.22 -17.89
C PHE A 189 3.68 6.93 -18.59
N LEU A 190 3.35 5.87 -17.86
CA LEU A 190 2.81 4.65 -18.44
C LEU A 190 1.37 4.85 -18.96
N VAL A 191 0.55 5.59 -18.20
CA VAL A 191 -0.86 5.88 -18.53
C VAL A 191 -0.97 7.10 -19.44
N GLY A 192 -0.39 8.23 -19.05
CA GLY A 192 -0.45 9.52 -19.75
C GLY A 192 0.52 9.68 -20.92
N GLY A 193 1.52 8.79 -21.01
CA GLY A 193 2.62 8.89 -21.97
C GLY A 193 3.64 9.97 -21.63
N LEU A 194 4.79 9.94 -22.32
CA LEU A 194 5.83 10.98 -22.24
C LEU A 194 5.42 12.22 -23.06
N THR A 195 4.32 12.84 -22.64
CA THR A 195 3.66 13.98 -23.31
C THR A 195 3.64 15.18 -22.37
N ARG A 196 3.34 16.38 -22.92
CA ARG A 196 3.16 17.59 -22.08
C ARG A 196 2.09 17.38 -21.00
N ARG A 197 1.02 16.61 -21.31
CA ARG A 197 0.00 16.21 -20.34
C ARG A 197 0.60 15.37 -19.22
N GLY A 198 1.39 14.33 -19.53
CA GLY A 198 2.05 13.49 -18.53
C GLY A 198 3.01 14.29 -17.63
N PHE A 199 3.79 15.20 -18.22
CA PHE A 199 4.67 16.08 -17.42
C PHE A 199 3.89 17.06 -16.54
N THR A 200 2.74 17.56 -16.99
CA THR A 200 1.84 18.40 -16.18
C THR A 200 1.31 17.64 -14.97
N ALA A 201 0.81 16.42 -15.20
CA ALA A 201 0.30 15.56 -14.13
C ALA A 201 1.41 15.19 -13.14
N PHE A 202 2.58 14.81 -13.64
CA PHE A 202 3.73 14.47 -12.79
C PHE A 202 4.15 15.67 -11.92
N ALA A 203 4.31 16.85 -12.51
CA ALA A 203 4.70 18.06 -11.77
C ALA A 203 3.66 18.45 -10.71
N GLY A 204 2.37 18.38 -11.05
CA GLY A 204 1.26 18.64 -10.12
C GLY A 204 1.23 17.64 -8.96
N SER A 205 1.32 16.35 -9.26
CA SER A 205 1.36 15.27 -8.26
C SER A 205 2.53 15.45 -7.31
N MET A 206 3.74 15.69 -7.84
CA MET A 206 4.94 15.85 -7.01
C MET A 206 4.86 17.08 -6.11
N ALA A 207 4.38 18.20 -6.63
CA ALA A 207 4.15 19.40 -5.82
C ALA A 207 3.11 19.13 -4.70
N GLY A 208 2.05 18.36 -4.99
CA GLY A 208 1.06 17.92 -4.02
C GLY A 208 1.67 17.03 -2.93
N VAL A 209 2.44 16.01 -3.32
CA VAL A 209 3.11 15.08 -2.39
C VAL A 209 4.06 15.85 -1.46
N LEU A 210 4.88 16.76 -1.99
CA LEU A 210 5.78 17.57 -1.18
C LEU A 210 5.02 18.49 -0.21
N ALA A 211 3.96 19.15 -0.68
CA ALA A 211 3.10 19.98 0.20
C ALA A 211 2.47 19.13 1.31
N THR A 212 1.98 17.93 0.98
CA THR A 212 1.38 17.02 1.96
C THR A 212 2.40 16.49 2.96
N SER A 213 3.62 16.19 2.53
CA SER A 213 4.68 15.73 3.45
C SER A 213 5.06 16.82 4.45
N LEU A 214 5.11 18.09 4.03
CA LEU A 214 5.34 19.23 4.91
C LEU A 214 4.19 19.43 5.90
N LEU A 215 2.93 19.34 5.45
CA LEU A 215 1.77 19.41 6.33
C LEU A 215 1.75 18.26 7.32
N ALA A 216 2.00 17.02 6.85
CA ALA A 216 2.07 15.84 7.70
C ALA A 216 3.13 15.99 8.78
N TRP A 217 4.31 16.48 8.43
CA TRP A 217 5.38 16.77 9.38
C TRP A 217 4.96 17.81 10.42
N GLY A 218 4.42 18.96 9.98
CA GLY A 218 3.99 20.05 10.85
C GLY A 218 2.87 19.63 11.81
N PHE A 219 1.81 18.99 11.30
CA PHE A 219 0.68 18.55 12.13
C PHE A 219 1.05 17.41 13.07
N THR A 220 1.90 16.45 12.65
CA THR A 220 2.39 15.37 13.53
C THR A 220 3.13 15.93 14.73
N LEU A 221 3.99 16.93 14.53
CA LEU A 221 4.70 17.60 15.62
C LEU A 221 3.74 18.41 16.52
N TRP A 222 2.81 19.16 15.93
CA TRP A 222 1.86 20.00 16.65
C TRP A 222 0.93 19.17 17.53
N PHE A 223 0.45 18.04 17.02
CA PHE A 223 -0.39 17.08 17.77
C PHE A 223 0.41 16.16 18.70
N LYS A 224 1.75 16.26 18.71
CA LYS A 224 2.65 15.43 19.53
C LYS A 224 2.45 13.92 19.28
N ILE A 225 2.25 13.50 18.03
CA ILE A 225 2.05 12.11 17.67
C ILE A 225 3.43 11.43 17.59
N HIS A 226 3.64 10.42 18.42
CA HIS A 226 4.92 9.68 18.50
C HIS A 226 5.05 8.53 17.49
N GLY A 227 4.01 8.25 16.69
CA GLY A 227 4.04 7.25 15.60
C GLY A 227 3.77 5.80 16.01
N ALA A 228 3.93 5.42 17.28
CA ALA A 228 3.59 4.07 17.78
C ALA A 228 2.07 3.82 17.88
N VAL A 229 1.29 4.61 17.15
CA VAL A 229 -0.19 4.56 17.10
C VAL A 229 -0.70 3.60 16.02
N ARG A 230 0.16 3.19 15.10
CA ARG A 230 -0.21 2.24 14.04
C ARG A 230 -0.06 0.80 14.53
N PRO A 231 -0.93 -0.12 14.11
CA PRO A 231 -0.79 -1.54 14.43
C PRO A 231 0.60 -2.05 14.07
N PHE A 232 1.19 -2.85 14.93
CA PHE A 232 2.53 -3.45 14.79
C PHE A 232 3.71 -2.47 14.76
N ALA A 233 3.51 -1.14 14.79
CA ALA A 233 4.62 -0.18 14.72
C ALA A 233 5.58 -0.31 15.90
N GLU A 234 5.06 -0.46 17.12
CA GLU A 234 5.85 -0.65 18.33
C GLU A 234 6.63 -1.97 18.31
N MET A 235 6.06 -3.03 17.70
CA MET A 235 6.71 -4.34 17.61
C MET A 235 8.01 -4.30 16.79
N LEU A 236 8.17 -3.32 15.90
CA LEU A 236 9.43 -3.14 15.15
C LEU A 236 10.57 -2.79 16.08
N LEU A 237 10.33 -1.98 17.11
CA LEU A 237 11.36 -1.62 18.10
C LEU A 237 11.81 -2.85 18.88
N TYR A 238 10.86 -3.68 19.33
CA TYR A 238 11.17 -4.94 20.04
C TYR A 238 11.81 -6.02 19.14
N ALA A 239 11.63 -5.88 17.82
CA ALA A 239 12.27 -6.79 16.84
C ALA A 239 13.71 -6.39 16.49
N GLY A 240 14.31 -5.42 17.20
CA GLY A 240 15.70 -4.99 17.00
C GLY A 240 15.89 -3.81 16.04
N TYR A 241 14.79 -3.11 15.68
CA TYR A 241 14.83 -1.92 14.83
C TYR A 241 14.63 -0.63 15.63
N GLU A 242 15.30 -0.50 16.76
CA GLU A 242 15.20 0.64 17.68
C GLU A 242 15.60 1.98 17.04
N HIS A 243 16.42 1.94 15.99
CA HIS A 243 16.84 3.11 15.23
C HIS A 243 15.72 3.71 14.35
N LEU A 244 14.60 2.98 14.17
CA LEU A 244 13.50 3.41 13.30
C LEU A 244 12.69 4.52 13.98
N ASN A 245 12.63 5.69 13.35
CA ASN A 245 11.78 6.79 13.80
C ASN A 245 10.31 6.53 13.44
N LEU A 246 9.50 6.13 14.44
CA LEU A 246 8.09 5.81 14.23
C LEU A 246 7.24 7.02 13.87
N ALA A 247 7.60 8.24 14.32
CA ALA A 247 6.90 9.46 13.90
C ALA A 247 7.14 9.73 12.40
N HIS A 248 8.37 9.55 11.90
CA HIS A 248 8.67 9.65 10.47
C HIS A 248 7.98 8.55 9.67
N LEU A 249 7.86 7.34 10.22
CA LEU A 249 7.10 6.25 9.62
C LEU A 249 5.60 6.61 9.49
N PHE A 250 5.02 7.20 10.52
CA PHE A 250 3.64 7.68 10.50
C PHE A 250 3.44 8.79 9.45
N ILE A 251 4.33 9.80 9.41
CA ILE A 251 4.31 10.88 8.42
C ILE A 251 4.39 10.32 7.00
N SER A 252 5.32 9.40 6.75
CA SER A 252 5.49 8.77 5.45
C SER A 252 4.25 7.99 5.00
N GLY A 253 3.57 7.34 5.95
CA GLY A 253 2.30 6.66 5.70
C GLY A 253 1.19 7.59 5.19
N ILE A 254 1.11 8.82 5.71
CA ILE A 254 0.09 9.81 5.30
C ILE A 254 0.22 10.15 3.82
N PHE A 255 1.39 10.61 3.38
CA PHE A 255 1.54 11.03 1.99
C PHE A 255 1.71 9.86 1.03
N LEU A 256 2.19 8.69 1.47
CA LEU A 256 2.17 7.48 0.66
C LEU A 256 0.72 7.07 0.34
N ALA A 257 -0.15 7.01 1.35
CA ALA A 257 -1.55 6.63 1.18
C ALA A 257 -2.33 7.59 0.28
N SER A 258 -2.10 8.90 0.42
CA SER A 258 -2.78 9.92 -0.39
C SER A 258 -2.18 10.12 -1.79
N SER A 259 -0.94 9.67 -2.04
CA SER A 259 -0.22 9.90 -3.29
C SER A 259 -0.96 9.34 -4.52
N GLY A 260 -1.63 8.20 -4.39
CA GLY A 260 -2.44 7.60 -5.45
C GLY A 260 -3.57 8.52 -5.92
N ALA A 261 -4.39 9.00 -4.97
CA ALA A 261 -5.48 9.92 -5.28
C ALA A 261 -4.97 11.26 -5.86
N MET A 262 -3.80 11.73 -5.42
CA MET A 262 -3.16 12.92 -5.99
C MET A 262 -2.70 12.70 -7.43
N MET A 263 -2.17 11.52 -7.76
CA MET A 263 -1.82 11.16 -9.14
C MET A 263 -3.05 11.15 -10.04
N ASP A 264 -4.14 10.54 -9.61
CA ASP A 264 -5.38 10.44 -10.38
C ASP A 264 -5.97 11.82 -10.64
N LEU A 265 -6.11 12.65 -9.59
CA LEU A 265 -6.61 14.03 -9.74
C LEU A 265 -5.74 14.88 -10.66
N SER A 266 -4.40 14.77 -10.53
CA SER A 266 -3.47 15.48 -11.41
C SER A 266 -3.60 15.04 -12.86
N MET A 267 -3.80 13.74 -13.10
CA MET A 267 -3.96 13.19 -14.45
C MET A 267 -5.28 13.66 -15.09
N ASP A 268 -6.36 13.69 -14.32
CA ASP A 268 -7.67 14.16 -14.79
C ASP A 268 -7.63 15.64 -15.17
N ILE A 269 -7.08 16.48 -14.29
CA ILE A 269 -6.93 17.91 -14.55
C ILE A 269 -6.02 18.15 -15.77
N ALA A 270 -4.86 17.50 -15.83
CA ALA A 270 -3.94 17.64 -16.94
C ALA A 270 -4.56 17.19 -18.28
N SER A 271 -5.36 16.10 -18.25
CA SER A 271 -6.06 15.59 -19.42
C SER A 271 -7.13 16.56 -19.91
N ALA A 272 -7.92 17.11 -19.00
CA ALA A 272 -8.95 18.11 -19.34
C ALA A 272 -8.32 19.39 -19.90
N MET A 273 -7.23 19.88 -19.29
CA MET A 273 -6.52 21.09 -19.78
C MET A 273 -5.88 20.85 -21.15
N ASP A 274 -5.29 19.68 -21.39
CA ASP A 274 -4.74 19.29 -22.70
C ASP A 274 -5.83 19.24 -23.76
N GLU A 275 -6.99 18.68 -23.46
CA GLU A 275 -8.13 18.61 -24.37
C GLU A 275 -8.67 20.02 -24.71
N ILE A 276 -8.82 20.90 -23.73
CA ILE A 276 -9.20 22.31 -23.95
C ILE A 276 -8.22 22.98 -24.91
N LYS A 277 -6.91 22.77 -24.70
CA LYS A 277 -5.86 23.33 -25.54
C LYS A 277 -5.87 22.79 -26.96
N ARG A 278 -6.20 21.49 -27.14
CA ARG A 278 -6.31 20.85 -28.46
C ARG A 278 -7.52 21.34 -29.24
N GLN A 279 -8.66 21.52 -28.57
CA GLN A 279 -9.90 22.03 -29.19
C GLN A 279 -9.81 23.52 -29.50
N ASN A 280 -9.09 24.28 -28.69
CA ASN A 280 -8.84 25.72 -28.92
C ASN A 280 -7.35 26.05 -28.81
N PRO A 281 -6.57 25.87 -29.89
CA PRO A 281 -5.13 26.13 -29.89
C PRO A 281 -4.75 27.57 -29.55
N THR A 282 -5.66 28.53 -29.77
CA THR A 282 -5.45 29.96 -29.53
C THR A 282 -5.82 30.41 -28.10
N VAL A 283 -6.35 29.48 -27.28
CA VAL A 283 -6.74 29.82 -25.90
C VAL A 283 -5.59 30.46 -25.14
N SER A 284 -5.85 31.58 -24.48
CA SER A 284 -4.86 32.27 -23.68
C SER A 284 -4.51 31.44 -22.43
N ARG A 285 -3.29 31.62 -21.93
CA ARG A 285 -2.83 30.94 -20.70
C ARG A 285 -3.78 31.20 -19.53
N ALA A 286 -4.24 32.44 -19.35
CA ALA A 286 -5.15 32.81 -18.28
C ALA A 286 -6.52 32.11 -18.41
N ALA A 287 -7.07 32.03 -19.63
CA ALA A 287 -8.31 31.31 -19.88
C ALA A 287 -8.16 29.80 -19.66
N LEU A 288 -7.04 29.20 -20.07
CA LEU A 288 -6.72 27.79 -19.84
C LEU A 288 -6.64 27.48 -18.34
N VAL A 289 -5.96 28.33 -17.56
CA VAL A 289 -5.87 28.21 -16.09
C VAL A 289 -7.26 28.35 -15.46
N LYS A 290 -8.06 29.34 -15.89
CA LYS A 290 -9.43 29.53 -15.38
C LYS A 290 -10.31 28.29 -15.63
N SER A 291 -10.24 27.73 -16.82
CA SER A 291 -10.96 26.49 -17.18
C SER A 291 -10.44 25.30 -16.36
N GLY A 292 -9.12 25.17 -16.18
CA GLY A 292 -8.51 24.16 -15.33
C GLY A 292 -9.00 24.21 -13.89
N PHE A 293 -9.14 25.39 -13.30
CA PHE A 293 -9.71 25.56 -11.96
C PHE A 293 -11.19 25.14 -11.89
N SER A 294 -11.96 25.35 -12.95
CA SER A 294 -13.36 24.90 -13.00
C SER A 294 -13.46 23.39 -12.90
N VAL A 295 -12.65 22.66 -13.69
CA VAL A 295 -12.56 21.19 -13.63
C VAL A 295 -12.04 20.74 -12.27
N ALA A 296 -10.95 21.34 -11.80
CA ALA A 296 -10.29 20.96 -10.56
C ALA A 296 -11.23 21.02 -9.34
N ARG A 297 -12.08 22.04 -9.26
CA ARG A 297 -13.05 22.16 -8.15
C ARG A 297 -14.07 21.03 -8.09
N HIS A 298 -14.58 20.60 -9.24
CA HIS A 298 -15.56 19.52 -9.30
C HIS A 298 -14.94 18.18 -8.89
N VAL A 299 -13.80 17.85 -9.49
CA VAL A 299 -13.13 16.56 -9.25
C VAL A 299 -12.59 16.50 -7.82
N ALA A 300 -11.89 17.55 -7.35
CA ALA A 300 -11.34 17.58 -5.99
C ALA A 300 -12.45 17.47 -4.91
N GLY A 301 -13.62 18.08 -5.14
CA GLY A 301 -14.73 18.00 -4.20
C GLY A 301 -15.26 16.59 -3.99
N THR A 302 -15.48 15.84 -5.06
CA THR A 302 -15.95 14.44 -4.97
C THR A 302 -14.88 13.50 -4.44
N MET A 303 -13.64 13.65 -4.90
CA MET A 303 -12.52 12.80 -4.46
C MET A 303 -12.17 13.00 -2.99
N SER A 304 -12.26 14.24 -2.46
CA SER A 304 -11.99 14.50 -1.03
C SER A 304 -12.97 13.75 -0.13
N THR A 305 -14.26 13.71 -0.48
CA THR A 305 -15.25 12.94 0.28
C THR A 305 -15.01 11.44 0.19
N THR A 306 -14.63 10.94 -0.98
CA THR A 306 -14.30 9.52 -1.17
C THR A 306 -13.09 9.12 -0.33
N LEU A 307 -12.05 9.96 -0.29
CA LEU A 307 -10.86 9.72 0.50
C LEU A 307 -11.16 9.75 2.01
N LEU A 308 -12.00 10.71 2.45
CA LEU A 308 -12.49 10.78 3.83
C LEU A 308 -13.20 9.47 4.24
N LEU A 309 -14.10 8.96 3.41
CA LEU A 309 -14.82 7.72 3.69
C LEU A 309 -13.88 6.51 3.72
N ALA A 310 -12.92 6.43 2.79
CA ALA A 310 -11.95 5.35 2.74
C ALA A 310 -11.10 5.28 4.03
N TYR A 311 -10.58 6.41 4.48
CA TYR A 311 -9.79 6.46 5.72
C TYR A 311 -10.64 6.25 6.97
N SER A 312 -11.89 6.76 6.98
CA SER A 312 -12.80 6.59 8.14
C SER A 312 -13.12 5.12 8.41
N ALA A 313 -13.08 4.26 7.39
CA ALA A 313 -13.35 2.84 7.54
C ALA A 313 -12.30 2.14 8.44
N GLU A 314 -11.04 2.59 8.43
CA GLU A 314 -9.94 1.95 9.17
C GLU A 314 -10.13 2.04 10.68
N TYR A 315 -10.73 3.11 11.20
CA TYR A 315 -10.90 3.32 12.64
C TYR A 315 -12.34 3.16 13.15
N THR A 316 -13.23 2.64 12.31
CA THR A 316 -14.64 2.44 12.68
C THR A 316 -14.80 1.60 13.95
N ALA A 317 -14.13 0.45 14.03
CA ALA A 317 -14.21 -0.44 15.18
C ALA A 317 -13.69 0.22 16.47
N MET A 318 -12.63 1.02 16.39
CA MET A 318 -12.06 1.75 17.51
C MET A 318 -13.07 2.78 18.06
N ILE A 319 -13.67 3.59 17.20
CA ILE A 319 -14.67 4.58 17.61
C ILE A 319 -15.92 3.91 18.16
N MET A 320 -16.40 2.82 17.54
CA MET A 320 -17.53 2.04 18.07
C MET A 320 -17.26 1.51 19.46
N THR A 321 -16.03 1.05 19.74
CA THR A 321 -15.65 0.57 21.07
C THR A 321 -15.75 1.68 22.13
N PHE A 322 -15.25 2.87 21.83
CA PHE A 322 -15.33 3.99 22.76
C PHE A 322 -16.78 4.47 23.01
N ILE A 323 -17.58 4.51 21.95
CA ILE A 323 -19.01 4.83 22.07
C ILE A 323 -19.74 3.78 22.92
N ALA A 324 -19.49 2.49 22.68
CA ALA A 324 -20.10 1.39 23.43
C ALA A 324 -19.72 1.40 24.93
N GLN A 325 -18.52 1.89 25.26
CA GLN A 325 -18.06 2.06 26.62
C GLN A 325 -18.55 3.35 27.28
N GLY A 326 -19.31 4.19 26.56
CA GLY A 326 -19.81 5.46 27.10
C GLY A 326 -18.73 6.51 27.34
N VAL A 327 -17.60 6.43 26.62
CA VAL A 327 -16.49 7.39 26.76
C VAL A 327 -16.96 8.76 26.25
N PRO A 328 -16.80 9.86 27.01
CA PRO A 328 -17.16 11.20 26.56
C PRO A 328 -16.43 11.60 25.26
N LEU A 329 -17.12 12.31 24.38
CA LEU A 329 -16.58 12.71 23.08
C LEU A 329 -15.28 13.52 23.20
N GLU A 330 -15.18 14.40 24.21
CA GLU A 330 -13.98 15.18 24.48
C GLU A 330 -12.78 14.29 24.76
N ASN A 331 -12.96 13.21 25.53
CA ASN A 331 -11.90 12.24 25.80
C ASN A 331 -11.52 11.46 24.54
N ILE A 332 -12.51 11.04 23.75
CA ILE A 332 -12.28 10.31 22.50
C ILE A 332 -11.40 11.13 21.55
N ILE A 333 -11.74 12.41 21.32
CA ILE A 333 -10.99 13.29 20.40
C ILE A 333 -9.56 13.53 20.87
N ASN A 334 -9.33 13.57 22.19
CA ASN A 334 -8.00 13.78 22.77
C ASN A 334 -7.15 12.52 22.89
N MET A 335 -7.70 11.32 22.63
CA MET A 335 -6.90 10.09 22.58
C MET A 335 -5.93 10.16 21.40
N VAL A 336 -4.66 9.82 21.65
CA VAL A 336 -3.61 9.88 20.63
C VAL A 336 -3.92 9.02 19.40
N TRP A 337 -4.55 7.87 19.55
CA TRP A 337 -4.97 7.01 18.44
C TRP A 337 -6.02 7.69 17.55
N VAL A 338 -7.03 8.34 18.16
CA VAL A 338 -8.06 9.07 17.43
C VAL A 338 -7.48 10.33 16.78
N SER A 339 -6.69 11.11 17.53
CA SER A 339 -6.02 12.29 16.99
C SER A 339 -5.10 11.94 15.82
N SER A 340 -4.40 10.81 15.88
CA SER A 340 -3.55 10.37 14.77
C SER A 340 -4.34 10.02 13.52
N GLU A 341 -5.51 9.37 13.65
CA GLU A 341 -6.37 9.07 12.52
C GLU A 341 -7.00 10.34 11.93
N VAL A 342 -7.39 11.30 12.78
CA VAL A 342 -7.86 12.61 12.32
C VAL A 342 -6.77 13.35 11.53
N VAL A 343 -5.53 13.38 12.04
CA VAL A 343 -4.39 13.99 11.32
C VAL A 343 -4.12 13.25 10.01
N HIS A 344 -4.08 11.92 10.03
CA HIS A 344 -3.87 11.11 8.82
C HIS A 344 -4.90 11.42 7.74
N THR A 345 -6.18 11.39 8.11
CA THR A 345 -7.30 11.62 7.20
C THR A 345 -7.33 13.05 6.66
N LEU A 346 -7.27 14.04 7.55
CA LEU A 346 -7.40 15.43 7.14
C LEU A 346 -6.18 15.93 6.36
N VAL A 347 -4.98 15.56 6.76
CA VAL A 347 -3.76 15.95 6.03
C VAL A 347 -3.71 15.30 4.65
N GLY A 348 -4.13 14.04 4.52
CA GLY A 348 -4.30 13.39 3.22
C GLY A 348 -5.30 14.12 2.32
N CYS A 349 -6.45 14.54 2.89
CA CYS A 349 -7.46 15.34 2.17
C CYS A 349 -6.94 16.74 1.82
N PHE A 350 -6.20 17.41 2.71
CA PHE A 350 -5.55 18.70 2.39
C PHE A 350 -4.60 18.57 1.21
N GLY A 351 -3.80 17.49 1.19
CA GLY A 351 -2.91 17.21 0.07
C GLY A 351 -3.67 17.07 -1.26
N LEU A 352 -4.79 16.36 -1.24
CA LEU A 352 -5.63 16.21 -2.42
C LEU A 352 -6.24 17.55 -2.89
N VAL A 353 -6.66 18.42 -1.97
CA VAL A 353 -7.17 19.75 -2.32
C VAL A 353 -6.05 20.64 -2.88
N LEU A 354 -4.84 20.55 -2.31
CA LEU A 354 -3.70 21.35 -2.74
C LEU A 354 -3.15 20.93 -4.10
N VAL A 355 -3.17 19.63 -4.42
CA VAL A 355 -2.68 19.15 -5.72
C VAL A 355 -3.48 19.74 -6.89
N ALA A 356 -4.76 20.06 -6.69
CA ALA A 356 -5.61 20.62 -7.73
C ALA A 356 -5.09 21.97 -8.28
N PRO A 357 -4.92 23.03 -7.47
CA PRO A 357 -4.34 24.28 -7.96
C PRO A 357 -2.89 24.12 -8.46
N LEU A 358 -2.08 23.28 -7.81
CA LEU A 358 -0.70 23.05 -8.21
C LEU A 358 -0.62 22.45 -9.63
N THR A 359 -1.50 21.49 -9.94
CA THR A 359 -1.60 20.91 -11.28
C THR A 359 -2.10 21.90 -12.31
N VAL A 360 -3.09 22.73 -11.96
CA VAL A 360 -3.60 23.79 -12.86
C VAL A 360 -2.50 24.80 -13.19
N PHE A 361 -1.70 25.24 -12.22
CA PHE A 361 -0.57 26.13 -12.46
C PHE A 361 0.51 25.47 -13.32
N ALA A 362 0.87 24.21 -13.03
CA ALA A 362 1.80 23.43 -13.85
C ALA A 362 1.30 23.32 -15.30
N GLY A 363 0.01 23.03 -15.50
CA GLY A 363 -0.63 22.98 -16.81
C GLY A 363 -0.61 24.33 -17.52
N GLY A 364 -0.87 25.42 -16.83
CA GLY A 364 -0.74 26.78 -17.36
C GLY A 364 0.68 27.08 -17.87
N ILE A 365 1.71 26.56 -17.20
CA ILE A 365 3.11 26.73 -17.61
C ILE A 365 3.48 25.81 -18.79
N ILE A 366 3.14 24.53 -18.69
CA ILE A 366 3.62 23.48 -19.62
C ILE A 366 2.77 23.45 -20.88
N LEU A 367 1.43 23.47 -20.77
CA LEU A 367 0.49 23.41 -21.87
C LEU A 367 0.21 24.79 -22.47
N GLY A 368 0.31 25.86 -21.67
CA GLY A 368 0.08 27.23 -22.11
C GLY A 368 1.19 27.84 -22.97
N LYS A 369 2.33 27.14 -23.17
CA LYS A 369 3.37 27.59 -24.11
C LYS A 369 2.81 27.54 -25.53
N ARG A 370 2.86 28.66 -26.29
CA ARG A 370 2.62 28.71 -27.73
C ARG A 370 3.57 27.75 -28.41
N GLU A 371 3.08 26.91 -29.30
CA GLU A 371 3.95 26.26 -30.29
C GLU A 371 4.49 27.33 -31.20
N ALA A 372 5.79 27.58 -31.10
CA ALA A 372 6.48 28.43 -32.04
C ALA A 372 6.44 27.73 -33.41
N GLY A 373 5.49 28.11 -34.29
CA GLY A 373 5.48 27.62 -35.67
C GLY A 373 4.13 27.44 -36.38
N LEU A 374 2.99 27.76 -35.75
CA LEU A 374 1.74 27.82 -36.52
C LEU A 374 1.43 29.27 -36.93
N PRO A 375 1.38 29.61 -38.24
CA PRO A 375 0.96 30.92 -38.70
C PRO A 375 -0.51 31.17 -38.33
N PRO A 376 -0.92 32.45 -38.07
CA PRO A 376 -2.30 32.80 -37.75
C PRO A 376 -3.17 32.89 -38.98
N SER A 377 -3.22 31.88 -39.81
CA SER A 377 -4.13 31.88 -40.95
C SER A 377 -4.26 30.47 -41.56
N ALA A 378 -5.22 29.71 -41.03
CA ALA A 378 -5.96 28.72 -41.79
C ALA A 378 -7.26 28.46 -41.06
N ILE A 379 -8.20 29.38 -41.17
CA ILE A 379 -9.65 29.15 -41.00
C ILE A 379 -10.21 29.00 -42.37
#